data_cd5f1a8bc888eeb434047505bc50cc90
#
_entry.id   cd5f1a8bc888eeb434047505bc50cc90
#
_cell.length_a   1.000
_cell.length_b   1.000
_cell.length_c   1.000
_cell.angle_alpha   90.00
_cell.angle_beta   90.00
_cell.angle_gamma   90.00
#
_symmetry.space_group_name_H-M   'P 1'
#
loop_
_entity.id
_entity.type
_entity.pdbx_description
1 polymer ?
#
loop_
_entity_poly.entity_id
_entity_poly.type
_entity_poly.pdbx_seq_one_letter_code
_entity_poly.pdbx_strand_id
1 'polypeptide(L)'
;MKAIVCVKQVPDTSGKVAVKADGTLDRASMATITNPDDLNALEAALKLKDATGCEVVVITMGPPPAEGMLRELLARGADKAVLVSGREFGGSDTFATSQILAAAVNKIGVGPEDVVFCGRQAIDGDTAQVGPQIAEKLHLPQVTYVADIQKDGNTLTVKRMLEDGYMMVKVQTPCLLTCIKELNQPRYMSVNGIFICYDKPMEVFDYNALKDDPLIEVDTIGLKGSPTNVFKSFTPPQKGAGTMLKGDDVAAQLAGILAKKHLI
;
A
#
# COMPACT_ATOMS: atom_id res chain seq x y z
N MET A 1 0.26 18.94 12.70
CA MET A 1 0.06 17.51 12.47
C MET A 1 -0.15 17.24 10.99
N LYS A 2 0.53 16.24 10.45
CA LYS A 2 0.32 15.71 9.09
C LYS A 2 -0.03 14.23 9.15
N ALA A 3 -0.82 13.77 8.19
CA ALA A 3 -1.00 12.36 7.87
C ALA A 3 -0.36 12.10 6.50
N ILE A 4 0.70 11.31 6.46
CA ILE A 4 1.40 10.95 5.22
C ILE A 4 0.93 9.56 4.82
N VAL A 5 0.38 9.41 3.61
CA VAL A 5 -0.20 8.15 3.15
C VAL A 5 0.60 7.61 1.97
N CYS A 6 1.26 6.48 2.16
CA CYS A 6 1.93 5.77 1.08
C CYS A 6 0.88 4.97 0.28
N VAL A 7 0.86 5.18 -1.04
CA VAL A 7 -0.11 4.54 -1.94
C VAL A 7 0.61 3.92 -3.13
N LYS A 8 0.04 2.87 -3.67
CA LYS A 8 0.60 2.19 -4.85
C LYS A 8 -0.44 2.06 -5.96
N GLN A 9 -0.03 2.35 -7.18
CA GLN A 9 -0.77 1.97 -8.36
C GLN A 9 -0.48 0.50 -8.69
N VAL A 10 -1.52 -0.30 -8.80
CA VAL A 10 -1.43 -1.75 -9.05
C VAL A 10 -2.25 -2.13 -10.27
N PRO A 11 -1.91 -3.24 -10.96
CA PRO A 11 -2.76 -3.77 -12.01
C PRO A 11 -4.15 -4.13 -11.47
N ASP A 12 -5.19 -3.84 -12.25
CA ASP A 12 -6.54 -4.31 -11.94
C ASP A 12 -6.63 -5.82 -12.19
N THR A 13 -6.71 -6.59 -11.11
CA THR A 13 -6.79 -8.05 -11.15
C THR A 13 -8.19 -8.57 -11.46
N SER A 14 -9.19 -7.71 -11.55
CA SER A 14 -10.55 -8.07 -12.00
C SER A 14 -10.60 -8.38 -13.50
N GLY A 15 -9.60 -7.88 -14.27
CA GLY A 15 -9.44 -8.12 -15.69
C GLY A 15 -8.52 -9.30 -16.03
N LYS A 16 -8.27 -9.51 -17.33
CA LYS A 16 -7.28 -10.50 -17.79
C LYS A 16 -5.86 -9.97 -17.55
N VAL A 17 -5.06 -10.73 -16.83
CA VAL A 17 -3.63 -10.47 -16.70
C VAL A 17 -2.96 -10.72 -18.04
N ALA A 18 -2.44 -9.66 -18.66
CA ALA A 18 -1.70 -9.77 -19.90
C ALA A 18 -0.22 -10.08 -19.63
N VAL A 19 0.31 -11.11 -20.29
CA VAL A 19 1.71 -11.51 -20.21
C VAL A 19 2.30 -11.41 -21.62
N LYS A 20 3.46 -10.77 -21.74
CA LYS A 20 4.21 -10.67 -22.99
C LYS A 20 4.78 -12.03 -23.42
N ALA A 21 5.19 -12.12 -24.69
CA ALA A 21 5.78 -13.34 -25.24
C ALA A 21 7.05 -13.82 -24.50
N ASP A 22 7.76 -12.91 -23.84
CA ASP A 22 8.94 -13.19 -23.02
C ASP A 22 8.61 -13.65 -21.58
N GLY A 23 7.31 -13.77 -21.24
CA GLY A 23 6.83 -14.16 -19.92
C GLY A 23 6.79 -13.03 -18.89
N THR A 24 7.08 -11.78 -19.27
CA THR A 24 6.92 -10.62 -18.39
C THR A 24 5.48 -10.08 -18.42
N LEU A 25 5.06 -9.42 -17.34
CA LEU A 25 3.74 -8.76 -17.29
C LEU A 25 3.69 -7.60 -18.29
N ASP A 26 2.66 -7.59 -19.14
CA ASP A 26 2.38 -6.45 -20.01
C ASP A 26 1.58 -5.38 -19.26
N ARG A 27 2.28 -4.66 -18.40
CA ARG A 27 1.69 -3.60 -17.58
C ARG A 27 1.10 -2.45 -18.40
N ALA A 28 1.57 -2.25 -19.62
CA ALA A 28 1.09 -1.16 -20.48
C ALA A 28 -0.33 -1.43 -21.03
N SER A 29 -0.71 -2.69 -21.18
CA SER A 29 -2.04 -3.09 -21.67
C SER A 29 -3.06 -3.35 -20.55
N MET A 30 -2.65 -3.30 -19.29
CA MET A 30 -3.51 -3.57 -18.15
C MET A 30 -4.09 -2.27 -17.59
N ALA A 31 -5.39 -2.27 -17.29
CA ALA A 31 -5.97 -1.24 -16.45
C ALA A 31 -5.28 -1.23 -15.08
N THR A 32 -5.11 -0.06 -14.51
CA THR A 32 -4.49 0.10 -13.19
C THR A 32 -5.46 0.78 -12.24
N ILE A 33 -5.39 0.42 -10.98
CA ILE A 33 -6.19 0.98 -9.88
C ILE A 33 -5.28 1.39 -8.73
N THR A 34 -5.79 2.23 -7.84
CA THR A 34 -5.17 2.41 -6.52
C THR A 34 -5.30 1.12 -5.73
N ASN A 35 -4.23 0.67 -5.08
CA ASN A 35 -4.29 -0.51 -4.21
C ASN A 35 -5.41 -0.39 -3.17
N PRO A 36 -6.30 -1.40 -3.04
CA PRO A 36 -7.48 -1.29 -2.17
C PRO A 36 -7.15 -0.99 -0.70
N ASP A 37 -6.17 -1.69 -0.11
CA ASP A 37 -5.78 -1.45 1.29
C ASP A 37 -5.19 -0.03 1.48
N ASP A 38 -4.58 0.57 0.45
CA ASP A 38 -4.08 1.95 0.50
C ASP A 38 -5.22 2.98 0.45
N LEU A 39 -6.34 2.65 -0.20
CA LEU A 39 -7.55 3.47 -0.11
C LEU A 39 -8.13 3.48 1.32
N ASN A 40 -8.07 2.35 2.04
CA ASN A 40 -8.44 2.31 3.44
C ASN A 40 -7.48 3.13 4.32
N ALA A 41 -6.19 3.11 4.02
CA ALA A 41 -5.20 3.97 4.67
C ALA A 41 -5.47 5.46 4.42
N LEU A 42 -5.79 5.84 3.18
CA LEU A 42 -6.19 7.21 2.85
C LEU A 42 -7.46 7.62 3.59
N GLU A 43 -8.48 6.78 3.63
CA GLU A 43 -9.73 7.10 4.35
C GLU A 43 -9.49 7.28 5.85
N ALA A 44 -8.59 6.49 6.46
CA ALA A 44 -8.19 6.68 7.85
C ALA A 44 -7.55 8.06 8.07
N ALA A 45 -6.65 8.47 7.18
CA ALA A 45 -6.04 9.80 7.20
C ALA A 45 -7.06 10.92 6.99
N LEU A 46 -8.03 10.75 6.08
CA LEU A 46 -9.09 11.72 5.83
C LEU A 46 -10.06 11.85 7.01
N LYS A 47 -10.41 10.75 7.68
CA LYS A 47 -11.19 10.79 8.94
C LYS A 47 -10.43 11.52 10.04
N LEU A 48 -9.11 11.32 10.12
CA LEU A 48 -8.27 12.05 11.05
C LEU A 48 -8.25 13.54 10.73
N LYS A 49 -8.18 13.91 9.43
CA LYS A 49 -8.31 15.29 8.97
C LYS A 49 -9.66 15.89 9.33
N ASP A 50 -10.75 15.16 9.11
CA ASP A 50 -12.10 15.63 9.44
C ASP A 50 -12.23 15.96 10.95
N ALA A 51 -11.55 15.20 11.81
CA ALA A 51 -11.58 15.37 13.26
C ALA A 51 -10.61 16.44 13.79
N THR A 52 -9.45 16.64 13.13
CA THR A 52 -8.34 17.45 13.68
C THR A 52 -7.93 18.63 12.80
N GLY A 53 -8.37 18.67 11.54
CA GLY A 53 -7.89 19.63 10.54
C GLY A 53 -6.46 19.38 10.05
N CYS A 54 -5.89 18.19 10.27
CA CYS A 54 -4.53 17.88 9.83
C CYS A 54 -4.38 17.90 8.30
N GLU A 55 -3.16 18.19 7.83
CA GLU A 55 -2.80 18.07 6.41
C GLU A 55 -2.67 16.59 6.02
N VAL A 56 -3.23 16.20 4.88
CA VAL A 56 -3.09 14.86 4.30
C VAL A 56 -2.21 14.92 3.05
N VAL A 57 -1.06 14.26 3.11
CA VAL A 57 -0.10 14.17 2.00
C VAL A 57 -0.08 12.74 1.48
N VAL A 58 -0.41 12.53 0.20
CA VAL A 58 -0.30 11.22 -0.45
C VAL A 58 1.02 11.11 -1.19
N ILE A 59 1.69 9.96 -1.07
CA ILE A 59 2.97 9.69 -1.72
C ILE A 59 2.94 8.36 -2.45
N THR A 60 3.45 8.32 -3.68
CA THR A 60 3.64 7.08 -4.44
C THR A 60 5.02 7.04 -5.07
N MET A 61 5.61 5.84 -5.13
CA MET A 61 6.76 5.57 -5.98
C MET A 61 6.30 4.84 -7.24
N GLY A 62 6.52 5.47 -8.39
CA GLY A 62 6.03 4.90 -9.65
C GLY A 62 6.49 5.68 -10.88
N PRO A 63 6.12 5.18 -12.07
CA PRO A 63 6.38 5.90 -13.33
C PRO A 63 5.49 7.15 -13.45
N PRO A 64 5.83 8.10 -14.32
CA PRO A 64 5.06 9.34 -14.47
C PRO A 64 3.54 9.18 -14.65
N PRO A 65 2.99 8.15 -15.34
CA PRO A 65 1.54 7.96 -15.43
C PRO A 65 0.82 7.74 -14.09
N ALA A 66 1.54 7.40 -13.00
CA ALA A 66 0.94 7.32 -11.65
C ALA A 66 0.42 8.68 -11.14
N GLU A 67 0.74 9.78 -11.81
CA GLU A 67 0.15 11.10 -11.56
C GLU A 67 -1.38 11.04 -11.60
N GLY A 68 -1.97 10.34 -12.59
CA GLY A 68 -3.42 10.21 -12.69
C GLY A 68 -4.07 9.65 -11.43
N MET A 69 -3.48 8.60 -10.86
CA MET A 69 -3.91 8.05 -9.58
C MET A 69 -3.81 9.09 -8.45
N LEU A 70 -2.70 9.82 -8.37
CA LEU A 70 -2.54 10.85 -7.32
C LEU A 70 -3.60 11.96 -7.45
N ARG A 71 -3.99 12.35 -8.68
CA ARG A 71 -5.08 13.32 -8.90
C ARG A 71 -6.42 12.80 -8.37
N GLU A 72 -6.72 11.52 -8.54
CA GLU A 72 -7.91 10.90 -7.94
C GLU A 72 -7.88 10.95 -6.42
N LEU A 73 -6.73 10.73 -5.79
CA LEU A 73 -6.60 10.78 -4.32
C LEU A 73 -6.72 12.23 -3.81
N LEU A 74 -6.22 13.22 -4.55
CA LEU A 74 -6.46 14.64 -4.28
C LEU A 74 -7.94 14.99 -4.41
N ALA A 75 -8.66 14.40 -5.38
CA ALA A 75 -10.11 14.58 -5.55
C ALA A 75 -10.92 13.94 -4.41
N ARG A 76 -10.39 12.88 -3.76
CA ARG A 76 -10.99 12.25 -2.56
C ARG A 76 -10.83 13.08 -1.29
N GLY A 77 -9.91 14.06 -1.27
CA GLY A 77 -9.76 14.98 -0.13
C GLY A 77 -8.33 15.17 0.40
N ALA A 78 -7.33 14.48 -0.15
CA ALA A 78 -5.93 14.77 0.18
C ALA A 78 -5.57 16.23 -0.20
N ASP A 79 -4.62 16.82 0.50
CA ASP A 79 -4.21 18.22 0.32
C ASP A 79 -3.06 18.36 -0.65
N LYS A 80 -2.12 17.44 -0.59
CA LYS A 80 -0.88 17.45 -1.36
C LYS A 80 -0.55 16.06 -1.86
N ALA A 81 0.09 15.97 -3.02
CA ALA A 81 0.60 14.72 -3.57
C ALA A 81 2.11 14.81 -3.85
N VAL A 82 2.79 13.68 -3.71
CA VAL A 82 4.21 13.53 -4.04
C VAL A 82 4.38 12.30 -4.92
N LEU A 83 4.92 12.49 -6.11
CA LEU A 83 5.32 11.41 -7.01
C LEU A 83 6.83 11.20 -6.88
N VAL A 84 7.23 10.05 -6.36
CA VAL A 84 8.64 9.62 -6.36
C VAL A 84 8.92 8.87 -7.65
N SER A 85 9.66 9.49 -8.58
CA SER A 85 9.85 8.94 -9.91
C SER A 85 11.24 9.23 -10.45
N GLY A 86 11.94 8.17 -10.86
CA GLY A 86 13.27 8.23 -11.45
C GLY A 86 13.63 6.88 -12.05
N ARG A 87 14.49 6.87 -13.06
CA ARG A 87 14.98 5.63 -13.68
C ARG A 87 15.79 4.79 -12.68
N GLU A 88 16.47 5.46 -11.77
CA GLU A 88 17.29 4.88 -10.71
C GLU A 88 16.45 4.05 -9.72
N PHE A 89 15.16 4.37 -9.60
CA PHE A 89 14.22 3.70 -8.70
C PHE A 89 13.55 2.48 -9.34
N GLY A 90 13.70 2.32 -10.65
CA GLY A 90 13.05 1.25 -11.41
C GLY A 90 13.52 -0.15 -11.01
N GLY A 91 12.57 -1.11 -10.91
CA GLY A 91 12.87 -2.50 -10.57
C GLY A 91 13.17 -2.76 -9.10
N SER A 92 12.93 -1.79 -8.21
CA SER A 92 13.11 -1.95 -6.76
C SER A 92 12.21 -3.05 -6.20
N ASP A 93 12.79 -3.91 -5.37
CA ASP A 93 12.06 -4.82 -4.49
C ASP A 93 11.53 -4.10 -3.24
N THR A 94 11.03 -4.83 -2.24
CA THR A 94 10.50 -4.22 -1.02
C THR A 94 11.54 -3.47 -0.20
N PHE A 95 12.78 -3.98 -0.18
CA PHE A 95 13.89 -3.33 0.55
C PHE A 95 14.25 -1.98 -0.07
N ALA A 96 14.56 -1.97 -1.37
CA ALA A 96 14.90 -0.75 -2.07
C ALA A 96 13.73 0.25 -2.12
N THR A 97 12.49 -0.23 -2.33
CA THR A 97 11.28 0.59 -2.29
C THR A 97 11.11 1.28 -0.94
N SER A 98 11.28 0.54 0.15
CA SER A 98 11.13 1.13 1.50
C SER A 98 12.19 2.16 1.82
N GLN A 99 13.42 2.02 1.30
CA GLN A 99 14.48 3.04 1.44
C GLN A 99 14.12 4.34 0.73
N ILE A 100 13.72 4.22 -0.53
CA ILE A 100 13.35 5.38 -1.35
C ILE A 100 12.15 6.12 -0.75
N LEU A 101 11.12 5.37 -0.32
CA LEU A 101 9.94 5.97 0.31
C LEU A 101 10.26 6.58 1.68
N ALA A 102 11.12 5.95 2.49
CA ALA A 102 11.56 6.53 3.77
C ALA A 102 12.33 7.83 3.56
N ALA A 103 13.24 7.90 2.59
CA ALA A 103 13.94 9.13 2.23
C ALA A 103 12.96 10.23 1.75
N ALA A 104 11.95 9.86 0.97
CA ALA A 104 10.94 10.80 0.53
C ALA A 104 10.06 11.30 1.69
N VAL A 105 9.73 10.43 2.65
CA VAL A 105 9.03 10.82 3.90
C VAL A 105 9.91 11.72 4.76
N ASN A 106 11.22 11.47 4.87
CA ASN A 106 12.17 12.38 5.52
C ASN A 106 12.16 13.77 4.87
N LYS A 107 12.15 13.82 3.54
CA LYS A 107 12.11 15.10 2.80
C LYS A 107 10.79 15.85 2.99
N ILE A 108 9.65 15.17 3.09
CA ILE A 108 8.37 15.78 3.47
C ILE A 108 8.43 16.29 4.91
N GLY A 109 9.22 15.64 5.75
CA GLY A 109 9.40 15.92 7.18
C GLY A 109 8.31 15.25 8.02
N VAL A 110 8.73 14.59 9.09
CA VAL A 110 7.84 13.98 10.09
C VAL A 110 7.98 14.72 11.42
N GLY A 111 6.91 15.36 11.84
CA GLY A 111 6.84 16.05 13.14
C GLY A 111 6.35 15.11 14.26
N PRO A 112 6.42 15.57 15.53
CA PRO A 112 6.12 14.72 16.69
C PRO A 112 4.66 14.24 16.80
N GLU A 113 3.76 14.88 16.08
CA GLU A 113 2.33 14.53 16.08
C GLU A 113 1.87 13.81 14.81
N ASP A 114 2.80 13.58 13.86
CA ASP A 114 2.46 13.06 12.55
C ASP A 114 2.24 11.54 12.55
N VAL A 115 1.44 11.07 11.59
CA VAL A 115 1.18 9.64 11.40
C VAL A 115 1.45 9.28 9.95
N VAL A 116 2.22 8.22 9.74
CA VAL A 116 2.43 7.62 8.42
C VAL A 116 1.45 6.44 8.26
N PHE A 117 0.74 6.42 7.17
CA PHE A 117 -0.22 5.36 6.83
C PHE A 117 0.22 4.60 5.59
N CYS A 118 0.04 3.30 5.60
CA CYS A 118 0.18 2.42 4.45
C CYS A 118 -1.03 1.46 4.42
N GLY A 119 -1.37 0.91 3.27
CA GLY A 119 -2.13 -0.32 3.24
C GLY A 119 -1.33 -1.48 3.83
N ARG A 120 -1.99 -2.55 4.25
CA ARG A 120 -1.33 -3.75 4.74
C ARG A 120 -0.34 -4.30 3.72
N GLN A 121 -0.76 -4.38 2.46
CA GLN A 121 0.03 -4.92 1.34
C GLN A 121 -0.51 -4.43 0.00
N ALA A 122 0.31 -4.55 -1.04
CA ALA A 122 -0.13 -4.35 -2.43
C ALA A 122 -0.60 -5.68 -3.02
N ILE A 123 -1.75 -5.68 -3.71
CA ILE A 123 -2.40 -6.90 -4.25
C ILE A 123 -1.62 -7.57 -5.39
N ASP A 124 -0.61 -6.91 -5.95
CA ASP A 124 0.24 -7.44 -7.01
C ASP A 124 1.46 -8.21 -6.50
N GLY A 125 1.86 -7.98 -5.25
CA GLY A 125 3.06 -8.60 -4.66
C GLY A 125 2.81 -9.36 -3.36
N ASP A 126 1.77 -9.05 -2.62
CA ASP A 126 1.29 -9.70 -1.38
C ASP A 126 2.36 -9.88 -0.28
N THR A 127 3.37 -9.01 -0.23
CA THR A 127 4.51 -9.18 0.71
C THR A 127 4.26 -8.62 2.10
N ALA A 128 3.39 -7.61 2.24
CA ALA A 128 3.11 -6.89 3.50
C ALA A 128 4.37 -6.33 4.21
N GLN A 129 5.43 -6.02 3.47
CA GLN A 129 6.75 -5.67 4.03
C GLN A 129 7.06 -4.17 3.98
N VAL A 130 6.60 -3.45 2.94
CA VAL A 130 7.06 -2.07 2.68
C VAL A 130 6.73 -1.12 3.85
N GLY A 131 5.51 -1.16 4.39
CA GLY A 131 5.12 -0.34 5.53
C GLY A 131 6.03 -0.56 6.76
N PRO A 132 6.15 -1.80 7.27
CA PRO A 132 7.06 -2.12 8.37
C PRO A 132 8.52 -1.73 8.11
N GLN A 133 9.03 -1.92 6.90
CA GLN A 133 10.40 -1.53 6.54
C GLN A 133 10.59 0.00 6.51
N ILE A 134 9.58 0.76 6.06
CA ILE A 134 9.62 2.24 6.17
C ILE A 134 9.70 2.66 7.65
N ALA A 135 8.86 2.06 8.51
CA ALA A 135 8.86 2.37 9.93
C ALA A 135 10.22 2.12 10.58
N GLU A 136 10.86 0.99 10.28
CA GLU A 136 12.20 0.64 10.76
C GLU A 136 13.25 1.67 10.30
N LYS A 137 13.26 2.04 9.02
CA LYS A 137 14.20 3.00 8.46
C LYS A 137 14.02 4.42 9.01
N LEU A 138 12.82 4.78 9.40
CA LEU A 138 12.49 6.06 10.03
C LEU A 138 12.55 6.01 11.56
N HIS A 139 12.87 4.86 12.14
CA HIS A 139 12.86 4.63 13.59
C HIS A 139 11.51 4.99 14.24
N LEU A 140 10.40 4.70 13.54
CA LEU A 140 9.05 4.94 14.02
C LEU A 140 8.46 3.68 14.68
N PRO A 141 7.78 3.82 15.82
CA PRO A 141 6.91 2.75 16.30
C PRO A 141 5.83 2.44 15.26
N GLN A 142 5.43 1.16 15.16
CA GLN A 142 4.48 0.73 14.16
C GLN A 142 3.42 -0.21 14.71
N VAL A 143 2.21 -0.14 14.13
CA VAL A 143 1.15 -1.13 14.34
C VAL A 143 0.63 -1.59 12.99
N THR A 144 0.64 -2.92 12.78
CA THR A 144 0.19 -3.55 11.54
C THR A 144 -1.23 -4.10 11.69
N TYR A 145 -1.91 -4.35 10.55
CA TYR A 145 -3.25 -4.94 10.50
C TYR A 145 -4.29 -4.13 11.28
N VAL A 146 -4.30 -2.81 11.09
CA VAL A 146 -5.13 -1.87 11.83
C VAL A 146 -6.59 -1.91 11.36
N ALA A 147 -7.51 -2.19 12.28
CA ALA A 147 -8.95 -2.28 12.06
C ALA A 147 -9.77 -1.23 12.82
N ASP A 148 -9.18 -0.46 13.73
CA ASP A 148 -9.78 0.70 14.39
C ASP A 148 -8.70 1.62 14.93
N ILE A 149 -8.97 2.94 14.96
CA ILE A 149 -8.05 3.97 15.45
C ILE A 149 -8.83 4.99 16.26
N GLN A 150 -8.40 5.21 17.50
CA GLN A 150 -8.90 6.28 18.36
C GLN A 150 -7.71 7.15 18.79
N LYS A 151 -7.82 8.47 18.57
CA LYS A 151 -6.77 9.44 18.90
C LYS A 151 -7.13 10.22 20.17
N ASP A 152 -6.19 10.27 21.09
CA ASP A 152 -6.24 11.11 22.29
C ASP A 152 -4.88 11.78 22.49
N GLY A 153 -4.84 13.09 22.26
CA GLY A 153 -3.57 13.83 22.23
C GLY A 153 -2.58 13.21 21.23
N ASN A 154 -1.39 12.86 21.69
CA ASN A 154 -0.35 12.21 20.91
C ASN A 154 -0.38 10.68 21.02
N THR A 155 -1.41 10.10 21.65
CA THR A 155 -1.57 8.66 21.79
C THR A 155 -2.66 8.17 20.85
N LEU A 156 -2.37 7.11 20.10
CA LEU A 156 -3.35 6.37 19.34
C LEU A 156 -3.64 5.04 20.05
N THR A 157 -4.91 4.76 20.28
CA THR A 157 -5.39 3.43 20.68
C THR A 157 -5.87 2.72 19.43
N VAL A 158 -5.20 1.64 19.08
CA VAL A 158 -5.34 0.96 17.79
C VAL A 158 -5.81 -0.47 18.01
N LYS A 159 -6.83 -0.91 17.28
CA LYS A 159 -7.24 -2.32 17.22
C LYS A 159 -6.45 -3.01 16.12
N ARG A 160 -5.55 -3.91 16.51
CA ARG A 160 -4.77 -4.75 15.59
C ARG A 160 -5.45 -6.10 15.45
N MET A 161 -5.77 -6.50 14.21
CA MET A 161 -6.34 -7.81 13.92
C MET A 161 -5.29 -8.90 13.94
N LEU A 162 -5.68 -10.07 14.45
CA LEU A 162 -4.94 -11.33 14.45
C LEU A 162 -5.78 -12.42 13.77
N GLU A 163 -5.22 -13.61 13.58
CA GLU A 163 -5.93 -14.73 12.95
C GLU A 163 -7.16 -15.18 13.74
N ASP A 164 -7.06 -15.21 15.06
CA ASP A 164 -8.06 -15.72 16.01
C ASP A 164 -8.63 -14.65 16.95
N GLY A 165 -8.37 -13.36 16.67
CA GLY A 165 -8.85 -12.29 17.53
C GLY A 165 -8.27 -10.93 17.21
N TYR A 166 -8.05 -10.13 18.24
CA TYR A 166 -7.43 -8.81 18.09
C TYR A 166 -6.68 -8.38 19.35
N MET A 167 -5.78 -7.43 19.19
CA MET A 167 -5.10 -6.74 20.29
C MET A 167 -5.46 -5.26 20.29
N MET A 168 -5.63 -4.67 21.47
CA MET A 168 -5.67 -3.20 21.63
C MET A 168 -4.26 -2.73 21.96
N VAL A 169 -3.71 -1.89 21.09
CA VAL A 169 -2.34 -1.38 21.21
C VAL A 169 -2.39 0.15 21.38
N LYS A 170 -1.67 0.66 22.37
CA LYS A 170 -1.43 2.10 22.50
C LYS A 170 -0.07 2.43 21.90
N VAL A 171 -0.03 3.37 20.96
CA VAL A 171 1.19 3.83 20.32
C VAL A 171 1.26 5.36 20.37
N GLN A 172 2.45 5.90 20.61
CA GLN A 172 2.71 7.34 20.57
C GLN A 172 3.04 7.78 19.15
N THR A 173 2.60 8.98 18.78
CA THR A 173 3.07 9.65 17.57
C THR A 173 4.48 10.22 17.78
N PRO A 174 5.32 10.35 16.72
CA PRO A 174 5.04 9.91 15.37
C PRO A 174 5.09 8.36 15.26
N CYS A 175 4.22 7.78 14.44
CA CYS A 175 4.15 6.34 14.25
C CYS A 175 3.72 5.97 12.83
N LEU A 176 3.89 4.70 12.47
CA LEU A 176 3.41 4.15 11.19
C LEU A 176 2.33 3.09 11.45
N LEU A 177 1.25 3.18 10.68
CA LEU A 177 0.12 2.25 10.73
C LEU A 177 -0.09 1.56 9.37
N THR A 178 -0.26 0.22 9.37
CA THR A 178 -0.69 -0.47 8.14
C THR A 178 -2.15 -0.90 8.26
N CYS A 179 -2.97 -0.41 7.33
CA CYS A 179 -4.42 -0.49 7.37
C CYS A 179 -4.96 -1.68 6.58
N ILE A 180 -6.06 -2.25 7.07
CA ILE A 180 -6.80 -3.34 6.40
C ILE A 180 -8.20 -2.86 6.03
N LYS A 181 -8.86 -3.61 5.14
CA LYS A 181 -10.20 -3.27 4.63
C LYS A 181 -11.28 -3.14 5.72
N GLU A 182 -11.11 -3.85 6.84
CA GLU A 182 -12.04 -3.83 7.97
C GLU A 182 -12.04 -2.50 8.74
N LEU A 183 -11.04 -1.63 8.53
CA LEU A 183 -10.90 -0.35 9.21
C LEU A 183 -12.01 0.65 8.85
N ASN A 184 -12.36 0.71 7.57
CA ASN A 184 -13.32 1.70 7.07
C ASN A 184 -13.77 1.38 5.64
N GLN A 185 -14.74 2.15 5.18
CA GLN A 185 -15.14 2.19 3.77
C GLN A 185 -14.61 3.49 3.14
N PRO A 186 -13.73 3.40 2.12
CA PRO A 186 -13.18 4.58 1.45
C PRO A 186 -14.26 5.45 0.81
N ARG A 187 -14.19 6.76 1.03
CA ARG A 187 -15.09 7.73 0.39
C ARG A 187 -14.83 7.85 -1.11
N TYR A 188 -15.86 8.15 -1.86
CA TYR A 188 -15.74 8.50 -3.28
C TYR A 188 -15.17 9.91 -3.46
N MET A 189 -14.72 10.20 -4.68
CA MET A 189 -14.38 11.56 -5.09
C MET A 189 -15.64 12.43 -5.05
N SER A 190 -15.54 13.63 -4.50
CA SER A 190 -16.62 14.61 -4.59
C SER A 190 -16.59 15.33 -5.93
N VAL A 191 -17.73 15.82 -6.40
CA VAL A 191 -17.78 16.62 -7.64
C VAL A 191 -16.85 17.81 -7.57
N ASN A 192 -16.87 18.56 -6.47
CA ASN A 192 -15.94 19.68 -6.24
C ASN A 192 -14.49 19.21 -6.22
N GLY A 193 -14.21 18.07 -5.56
CA GLY A 193 -12.86 17.49 -5.51
C GLY A 193 -12.29 17.18 -6.89
N ILE A 194 -13.12 16.66 -7.82
CA ILE A 194 -12.72 16.39 -9.22
C ILE A 194 -12.33 17.69 -9.94
N PHE A 195 -13.08 18.77 -9.72
CA PHE A 195 -12.76 20.05 -10.37
C PHE A 195 -11.48 20.68 -9.82
N ILE A 196 -11.23 20.61 -8.52
CA ILE A 196 -10.10 21.33 -7.88
C ILE A 196 -8.82 20.48 -7.76
N CYS A 197 -8.85 19.18 -8.06
CA CYS A 197 -7.70 18.31 -7.85
C CYS A 197 -6.44 18.71 -8.66
N TYR A 198 -6.63 19.38 -9.81
CA TYR A 198 -5.53 19.88 -10.62
C TYR A 198 -4.90 21.17 -10.08
N ASP A 199 -5.63 21.93 -9.26
CA ASP A 199 -5.13 23.14 -8.60
C ASP A 199 -4.35 22.82 -7.30
N LYS A 200 -4.51 21.58 -6.78
CA LYS A 200 -3.80 21.16 -5.56
C LYS A 200 -2.33 20.88 -5.82
N PRO A 201 -1.45 21.17 -4.82
CA PRO A 201 -0.01 20.97 -4.93
C PRO A 201 0.34 19.51 -5.23
N MET A 202 1.20 19.33 -6.24
CA MET A 202 1.83 18.05 -6.53
C MET A 202 3.31 18.27 -6.84
N GLU A 203 4.16 17.54 -6.13
CA GLU A 203 5.61 17.59 -6.31
C GLU A 203 6.12 16.29 -6.91
N VAL A 204 7.22 16.38 -7.63
CA VAL A 204 7.94 15.20 -8.14
C VAL A 204 9.30 15.15 -7.46
N PHE A 205 9.59 14.02 -6.78
CA PHE A 205 10.90 13.75 -6.22
C PHE A 205 11.61 12.73 -7.12
N ASP A 206 12.58 13.21 -7.87
CA ASP A 206 13.53 12.39 -8.63
C ASP A 206 14.74 11.98 -7.78
N TYR A 207 15.71 11.28 -8.39
CA TYR A 207 16.95 10.92 -7.73
C TYR A 207 17.70 12.14 -7.18
N ASN A 208 17.77 13.23 -7.95
CA ASN A 208 18.47 14.45 -7.49
C ASN A 208 17.80 15.11 -6.28
N ALA A 209 16.48 14.99 -6.18
CA ALA A 209 15.74 15.49 -5.04
C ALA A 209 15.98 14.71 -3.76
N LEU A 210 16.39 13.43 -3.84
CA LEU A 210 16.54 12.51 -2.70
C LEU A 210 17.97 12.09 -2.40
N LYS A 211 18.92 12.27 -3.32
CA LYS A 211 20.30 11.74 -3.25
C LYS A 211 21.11 12.16 -2.02
N ASP A 212 20.74 13.26 -1.39
CA ASP A 212 21.43 13.76 -0.20
C ASP A 212 20.89 13.15 1.12
N ASP A 213 19.81 12.34 1.05
CA ASP A 213 19.33 11.58 2.21
C ASP A 213 20.23 10.37 2.44
N PRO A 214 20.64 10.08 3.70
CA PRO A 214 21.52 8.95 4.03
C PRO A 214 20.98 7.57 3.60
N LEU A 215 19.67 7.43 3.40
CA LEU A 215 19.05 6.19 2.92
C LEU A 215 19.23 5.96 1.41
N ILE A 216 19.67 6.98 0.65
CA ILE A 216 19.79 6.91 -0.81
C ILE A 216 21.25 6.65 -1.21
N GLU A 217 21.62 5.40 -1.22
CA GLU A 217 22.89 4.93 -1.78
C GLU A 217 22.63 4.23 -3.12
N VAL A 218 23.43 4.53 -4.13
CA VAL A 218 23.24 4.01 -5.51
C VAL A 218 23.19 2.49 -5.56
N ASP A 219 23.94 1.82 -4.68
CA ASP A 219 24.03 0.35 -4.65
C ASP A 219 22.92 -0.31 -3.82
N THR A 220 22.03 0.47 -3.19
CA THR A 220 20.92 -0.03 -2.35
C THR A 220 19.54 0.36 -2.86
N ILE A 221 19.45 1.01 -4.03
CA ILE A 221 18.21 1.42 -4.67
C ILE A 221 18.03 0.79 -6.06
N GLY A 222 16.82 0.80 -6.57
CA GLY A 222 16.50 0.26 -7.89
C GLY A 222 16.72 -1.25 -8.01
N LEU A 223 16.76 -1.73 -9.24
CA LEU A 223 16.97 -3.14 -9.53
C LEU A 223 18.35 -3.64 -9.02
N LYS A 224 19.38 -2.82 -9.12
CA LYS A 224 20.74 -3.18 -8.72
C LYS A 224 20.87 -3.32 -7.20
N GLY A 225 20.18 -2.45 -6.46
CA GLY A 225 20.18 -2.46 -5.00
C GLY A 225 19.14 -3.40 -4.37
N SER A 226 18.37 -4.14 -5.17
CA SER A 226 17.34 -5.07 -4.71
C SER A 226 17.93 -6.42 -4.35
N PRO A 227 17.85 -6.87 -3.06
CA PRO A 227 18.27 -8.20 -2.64
C PRO A 227 17.51 -9.34 -3.32
N THR A 228 16.29 -9.08 -3.80
CA THR A 228 15.44 -10.09 -4.46
C THR A 228 15.26 -9.78 -5.94
N ASN A 229 15.17 -10.83 -6.75
CA ASN A 229 14.98 -10.75 -8.20
C ASN A 229 13.88 -11.68 -8.66
N VAL A 230 13.00 -11.20 -9.55
CA VAL A 230 12.00 -12.06 -10.19
C VAL A 230 12.70 -12.95 -11.21
N PHE A 231 12.81 -14.24 -10.91
CA PHE A 231 13.41 -15.22 -11.81
C PHE A 231 12.53 -15.51 -13.02
N LYS A 232 11.21 -15.70 -12.79
CA LYS A 232 10.25 -16.04 -13.84
C LYS A 232 8.83 -15.65 -13.43
N SER A 233 8.10 -15.00 -14.33
CA SER A 233 6.66 -14.80 -14.23
C SER A 233 5.92 -15.73 -15.17
N PHE A 234 4.76 -16.24 -14.78
CA PHE A 234 3.92 -17.08 -15.63
C PHE A 234 2.44 -16.90 -15.27
N THR A 235 1.58 -17.12 -16.25
CA THR A 235 0.14 -17.16 -16.01
C THR A 235 -0.20 -18.50 -15.38
N PRO A 236 -0.86 -18.54 -14.20
CA PRO A 236 -1.31 -19.81 -13.63
C PRO A 236 -2.19 -20.59 -14.63
N PRO A 237 -2.05 -21.92 -14.70
CA PRO A 237 -2.92 -22.73 -15.53
C PRO A 237 -4.37 -22.56 -15.06
N GLN A 238 -5.30 -22.59 -16.02
CA GLN A 238 -6.72 -22.56 -15.67
C GLN A 238 -7.06 -23.75 -14.79
N LYS A 239 -7.83 -23.50 -13.74
CA LYS A 239 -8.35 -24.58 -12.89
C LYS A 239 -9.24 -25.48 -13.75
N GLY A 240 -9.02 -26.80 -13.67
CA GLY A 240 -9.89 -27.80 -14.30
C GLY A 240 -11.30 -27.78 -13.70
N ALA A 241 -12.20 -28.55 -14.32
CA ALA A 241 -13.53 -28.76 -13.75
C ALA A 241 -13.40 -29.35 -12.34
N GLY A 242 -14.12 -28.78 -11.39
CA GLY A 242 -14.18 -29.31 -10.03
C GLY A 242 -14.93 -30.66 -9.98
N THR A 243 -14.78 -31.39 -8.88
CA THR A 243 -15.56 -32.58 -8.61
C THR A 243 -16.90 -32.21 -7.98
N MET A 244 -18.00 -32.54 -8.65
CA MET A 244 -19.35 -32.35 -8.12
C MET A 244 -19.73 -33.56 -7.29
N LEU A 245 -19.83 -33.42 -5.97
CA LEU A 245 -20.33 -34.46 -5.07
C LEU A 245 -21.84 -34.49 -5.13
N LYS A 246 -22.44 -35.71 -5.17
CA LYS A 246 -23.90 -35.94 -5.25
C LYS A 246 -24.30 -37.13 -4.37
N GLY A 247 -25.57 -37.15 -3.96
CA GLY A 247 -26.15 -38.20 -3.12
C GLY A 247 -26.39 -37.75 -1.68
N ASP A 248 -26.96 -38.61 -0.87
CA ASP A 248 -27.35 -38.31 0.52
C ASP A 248 -26.16 -38.31 1.48
N ASP A 249 -25.00 -38.80 1.06
CA ASP A 249 -23.78 -38.96 1.85
C ASP A 249 -22.67 -37.92 1.49
N VAL A 250 -23.04 -36.81 0.82
CA VAL A 250 -22.09 -35.76 0.36
C VAL A 250 -21.16 -35.28 1.45
N ALA A 251 -21.68 -35.14 2.68
CA ALA A 251 -20.86 -34.70 3.81
C ALA A 251 -19.74 -35.69 4.15
N ALA A 252 -20.05 -36.99 4.15
CA ALA A 252 -19.06 -38.05 4.38
C ALA A 252 -18.05 -38.16 3.23
N GLN A 253 -18.49 -38.00 1.99
CA GLN A 253 -17.61 -37.95 0.81
C GLN A 253 -16.64 -36.75 0.92
N LEU A 254 -17.14 -35.57 1.26
CA LEU A 254 -16.31 -34.38 1.45
C LEU A 254 -15.28 -34.59 2.57
N ALA A 255 -15.72 -35.07 3.74
CA ALA A 255 -14.83 -35.35 4.88
C ALA A 255 -13.73 -36.36 4.47
N GLY A 256 -14.09 -37.42 3.73
CA GLY A 256 -13.11 -38.38 3.23
C GLY A 256 -12.09 -37.78 2.25
N ILE A 257 -12.52 -36.84 1.41
CA ILE A 257 -11.62 -36.12 0.49
C ILE A 257 -10.67 -35.21 1.27
N LEU A 258 -11.17 -34.47 2.28
CA LEU A 258 -10.37 -33.58 3.09
C LEU A 258 -9.35 -34.35 3.94
N ALA A 259 -9.76 -35.47 4.54
CA ALA A 259 -8.87 -36.36 5.29
C ALA A 259 -7.75 -36.94 4.42
N LYS A 260 -8.07 -37.39 3.19
CA LYS A 260 -7.05 -37.87 2.23
C LYS A 260 -6.05 -36.82 1.83
N LYS A 261 -6.43 -35.54 1.89
CA LYS A 261 -5.56 -34.40 1.59
C LYS A 261 -4.87 -33.84 2.83
N HIS A 262 -5.03 -34.47 3.98
CA HIS A 262 -4.50 -34.00 5.29
C HIS A 262 -4.92 -32.57 5.64
N LEU A 263 -6.16 -32.20 5.29
CA LEU A 263 -6.72 -30.87 5.61
C LEU A 263 -7.58 -30.89 6.88
N ILE A 264 -7.97 -32.08 7.30
CA ILE A 264 -8.63 -32.40 8.58
C ILE A 264 -8.07 -33.74 9.10
#